data_e43a6485aaa6179b1620d07e37cc43bd
#
_entry.id   e43a6485aaa6179b1620d07e37cc43bd
#
_cell.length_a   1.000
_cell.length_b   1.000
_cell.length_c   1.000
_cell.angle_alpha   90.00
_cell.angle_beta   90.00
_cell.angle_gamma   90.00
#
_symmetry.space_group_name_H-M   'P 1'
#
loop_
_entity.id
_entity.type
_entity.pdbx_description
1 polymer ?
#
loop_
_entity_poly.entity_id
_entity_poly.type
_entity_poly.pdbx_seq_one_letter_code
_entity_poly.pdbx_strand_id
1 'polypeptide(L)'
;MGHVRQEAISFVIPTLWRPETMLDLLHNLDQSEDVLEIIIIDNAPAQRPVLPDWKKLRLVEQASNSFVNPSWNLGVSLAQSSRICLCNDDILFADNLLPFIRNTRIKGIAGLHPDSYSTPIADASHPEWSKEVHITSNWGSLLVFNRDRYAPIPETMKIWWGDAWLAQEMKPARAIKTAVSTPHSVSAGSQEFNPITTEDTRLWKEEYKQAPSLSERTIATLRSLRRKLMGN
;
A
#
# COMPACT_ATOMS: atom_id res chain seq x y z
N MET A 1 22.77 -10.94 20.80
CA MET A 1 22.45 -9.85 19.86
C MET A 1 21.14 -9.26 20.31
N GLY A 2 21.13 -8.04 20.86
CA GLY A 2 19.90 -7.39 21.31
C GLY A 2 18.99 -7.12 20.12
N HIS A 3 17.77 -7.63 20.15
CA HIS A 3 16.73 -7.21 19.22
C HIS A 3 16.50 -5.71 19.45
N VAL A 4 16.97 -4.87 18.54
CA VAL A 4 16.54 -3.48 18.48
C VAL A 4 15.04 -3.55 18.17
N ARG A 5 14.20 -3.28 19.15
CA ARG A 5 12.75 -3.20 18.97
C ARG A 5 12.51 -2.12 17.93
N GLN A 6 12.05 -2.47 16.74
CA GLN A 6 11.75 -1.49 15.70
C GLN A 6 10.57 -0.63 16.15
N GLU A 7 10.54 0.62 15.70
CA GLU A 7 9.46 1.55 16.03
C GLU A 7 8.10 1.04 15.52
N ALA A 8 7.04 1.33 16.27
CA ALA A 8 5.68 1.05 15.86
C ALA A 8 5.33 1.81 14.57
N ILE A 9 4.35 1.35 13.84
CA ILE A 9 4.06 1.73 12.45
C ILE A 9 3.15 2.97 12.41
N SER A 10 3.45 3.97 11.57
CA SER A 10 2.49 5.00 11.17
C SER A 10 1.71 4.53 9.94
N PHE A 11 0.39 4.43 10.07
CA PHE A 11 -0.52 4.17 8.96
C PHE A 11 -0.95 5.47 8.30
N VAL A 12 -1.02 5.48 6.97
CA VAL A 12 -1.56 6.57 6.15
C VAL A 12 -2.69 6.00 5.31
N ILE A 13 -3.89 6.50 5.52
CA ILE A 13 -5.11 5.97 4.89
C ILE A 13 -5.90 7.14 4.28
N PRO A 14 -5.87 7.34 2.95
CA PRO A 14 -6.80 8.24 2.28
C PRO A 14 -8.18 7.58 2.21
N THR A 15 -9.24 8.36 2.44
CA THR A 15 -10.60 7.83 2.40
C THR A 15 -11.63 8.82 1.85
N LEU A 16 -12.68 8.27 1.25
CA LEU A 16 -13.95 8.93 0.95
C LEU A 16 -15.08 8.40 1.86
N TRP A 17 -14.75 7.59 2.87
CA TRP A 17 -15.66 6.96 3.83
C TRP A 17 -16.70 6.02 3.20
N ARG A 18 -16.40 5.43 2.04
CA ARG A 18 -17.32 4.55 1.31
C ARG A 18 -17.34 3.10 1.79
N PRO A 19 -16.18 2.47 2.15
CA PRO A 19 -16.17 1.08 2.57
C PRO A 19 -16.78 0.89 3.97
N GLU A 20 -17.69 -0.06 4.11
CA GLU A 20 -18.28 -0.41 5.42
C GLU A 20 -17.22 -0.98 6.39
N THR A 21 -16.20 -1.64 5.86
CA THR A 21 -15.11 -2.24 6.63
C THR A 21 -14.12 -1.22 7.20
N MET A 22 -14.21 0.05 6.83
CA MET A 22 -13.28 1.09 7.29
C MET A 22 -13.25 1.22 8.81
N LEU A 23 -14.40 1.15 9.48
CA LEU A 23 -14.45 1.28 10.95
C LEU A 23 -13.81 0.07 11.64
N ASP A 24 -13.96 -1.13 11.09
CA ASP A 24 -13.30 -2.35 11.62
C ASP A 24 -11.78 -2.25 11.44
N LEU A 25 -11.32 -1.78 10.27
CA LEU A 25 -9.90 -1.53 10.04
C LEU A 25 -9.34 -0.57 11.08
N LEU A 26 -9.99 0.58 11.28
CA LEU A 26 -9.53 1.60 12.24
C LEU A 26 -9.53 1.08 13.68
N HIS A 27 -10.56 0.32 14.06
CA HIS A 27 -10.63 -0.31 15.38
C HIS A 27 -9.44 -1.27 15.60
N ASN A 28 -9.18 -2.17 14.66
CA ASN A 28 -8.10 -3.15 14.76
C ASN A 28 -6.72 -2.46 14.82
N LEU A 29 -6.53 -1.40 14.06
CA LEU A 29 -5.29 -0.60 14.08
C LEU A 29 -5.11 0.14 15.43
N ASP A 30 -6.18 0.73 15.98
CA ASP A 30 -6.11 1.44 17.25
C ASP A 30 -5.79 0.51 18.43
N GLN A 31 -6.29 -0.72 18.40
CA GLN A 31 -6.02 -1.72 19.45
C GLN A 31 -4.62 -2.36 19.34
N SER A 32 -3.95 -2.29 18.21
CA SER A 32 -2.67 -2.96 17.99
C SER A 32 -1.49 -2.19 18.62
N GLU A 33 -0.70 -2.84 19.47
CA GLU A 33 0.55 -2.27 20.02
C GLU A 33 1.66 -2.03 18.97
N ASP A 34 1.51 -2.59 17.76
CA ASP A 34 2.43 -2.41 16.65
C ASP A 34 2.18 -1.11 15.87
N VAL A 35 1.06 -0.42 16.14
CA VAL A 35 0.66 0.84 15.51
C VAL A 35 0.95 2.00 16.44
N LEU A 36 1.70 2.99 15.93
CA LEU A 36 1.97 4.25 16.62
C LEU A 36 0.82 5.24 16.43
N GLU A 37 0.41 5.44 15.19
CA GLU A 37 -0.62 6.40 14.78
C GLU A 37 -1.31 5.96 13.49
N ILE A 38 -2.52 6.48 13.30
CA ILE A 38 -3.35 6.28 12.11
C ILE A 38 -3.67 7.66 11.55
N ILE A 39 -3.04 8.02 10.44
CA ILE A 39 -3.23 9.30 9.77
C ILE A 39 -4.27 9.10 8.67
N ILE A 40 -5.46 9.61 8.89
CA ILE A 40 -6.54 9.60 7.90
C ILE A 40 -6.47 10.89 7.10
N ILE A 41 -6.28 10.77 5.79
CA ILE A 41 -6.46 11.90 4.87
C ILE A 41 -7.92 11.85 4.41
N ASP A 42 -8.72 12.71 5.05
CA ASP A 42 -10.17 12.76 4.87
C ASP A 42 -10.53 13.60 3.65
N ASN A 43 -10.76 12.91 2.55
CA ASN A 43 -11.08 13.52 1.25
C ASN A 43 -12.58 13.80 1.07
N ALA A 44 -13.42 13.45 2.05
CA ALA A 44 -14.88 13.67 2.02
C ALA A 44 -15.43 13.91 3.43
N PRO A 45 -15.06 15.01 4.13
CA PRO A 45 -15.47 15.26 5.52
C PRO A 45 -16.99 15.23 5.75
N ALA A 46 -17.76 15.63 4.73
CA ALA A 46 -19.23 15.59 4.79
C ALA A 46 -19.83 14.17 4.80
N GLN A 47 -19.06 13.16 4.42
CA GLN A 47 -19.48 11.74 4.39
C GLN A 47 -18.96 10.96 5.61
N ARG A 48 -18.12 11.60 6.43
CA ARG A 48 -17.50 10.96 7.59
C ARG A 48 -18.57 10.49 8.61
N PRO A 49 -18.54 9.20 9.00
CA PRO A 49 -19.41 8.71 10.05
C PRO A 49 -19.00 9.28 11.42
N VAL A 50 -19.85 9.07 12.42
CA VAL A 50 -19.45 9.34 13.81
C VAL A 50 -18.36 8.36 14.21
N LEU A 51 -17.20 8.87 14.59
CA LEU A 51 -16.05 8.07 14.97
C LEU A 51 -15.99 7.90 16.49
N PRO A 52 -15.64 6.72 17.01
CA PRO A 52 -15.24 6.53 18.39
C PRO A 52 -14.00 7.39 18.76
N ASP A 53 -13.79 7.58 20.07
CA ASP A 53 -12.59 8.26 20.59
C ASP A 53 -11.37 7.31 20.54
N TRP A 54 -10.84 7.11 19.34
CA TRP A 54 -9.62 6.33 19.12
C TRP A 54 -8.38 7.16 19.41
N LYS A 55 -7.51 6.63 20.25
CA LYS A 55 -6.34 7.38 20.78
C LYS A 55 -5.24 7.60 19.76
N LYS A 56 -5.13 6.72 18.76
CA LYS A 56 -4.09 6.76 17.73
C LYS A 56 -4.53 7.49 16.47
N LEU A 57 -5.82 7.83 16.37
CA LEU A 57 -6.40 8.43 15.19
C LEU A 57 -6.05 9.91 15.08
N ARG A 58 -5.55 10.30 13.92
CA ARG A 58 -5.32 11.69 13.51
C ARG A 58 -6.03 11.96 12.20
N LEU A 59 -7.03 12.83 12.24
CA LEU A 59 -7.76 13.28 11.05
C LEU A 59 -7.08 14.49 10.41
N VAL A 60 -6.92 14.44 9.09
CA VAL A 60 -6.41 15.54 8.26
C VAL A 60 -7.43 15.83 7.17
N GLU A 61 -8.35 16.74 7.49
CA GLU A 61 -9.45 17.10 6.59
C GLU A 61 -8.92 17.84 5.35
N GLN A 62 -9.45 17.48 4.19
CA GLN A 62 -9.19 18.14 2.93
C GLN A 62 -10.38 19.02 2.53
N ALA A 63 -10.12 20.23 2.03
CA ALA A 63 -11.18 21.11 1.50
C ALA A 63 -11.88 20.53 0.27
N SER A 64 -11.20 19.66 -0.45
CA SER A 64 -11.71 18.90 -1.60
C SER A 64 -10.96 17.58 -1.71
N ASN A 65 -11.48 16.64 -2.50
CA ASN A 65 -10.79 15.37 -2.75
C ASN A 65 -9.42 15.60 -3.39
N SER A 66 -8.36 15.36 -2.62
CA SER A 66 -6.97 15.44 -3.09
C SER A 66 -6.49 14.17 -3.80
N PHE A 67 -7.33 13.14 -3.86
CA PHE A 67 -7.07 11.82 -4.41
C PHE A 67 -6.01 11.01 -3.64
N VAL A 68 -5.71 9.79 -4.11
CA VAL A 68 -4.90 8.81 -3.38
C VAL A 68 -3.43 9.22 -3.30
N ASN A 69 -2.80 9.49 -4.44
CA ASN A 69 -1.35 9.73 -4.50
C ASN A 69 -0.91 11.01 -3.75
N PRO A 70 -1.56 12.16 -3.95
CA PRO A 70 -1.27 13.35 -3.14
C PRO A 70 -1.57 13.15 -1.66
N SER A 71 -2.63 12.39 -1.32
CA SER A 71 -2.93 12.05 0.08
C SER A 71 -1.83 11.20 0.72
N TRP A 72 -1.27 10.23 -0.01
CA TRP A 72 -0.12 9.47 0.46
C TRP A 72 1.09 10.37 0.73
N ASN A 73 1.43 11.26 -0.20
CA ASN A 73 2.51 12.23 -0.01
C ASN A 73 2.31 13.07 1.27
N LEU A 74 1.12 13.62 1.44
CA LEU A 74 0.77 14.41 2.61
C LEU A 74 0.88 13.58 3.90
N GLY A 75 0.28 12.39 3.93
CA GLY A 75 0.31 11.53 5.10
C GLY A 75 1.72 11.12 5.52
N VAL A 76 2.58 10.76 4.55
CA VAL A 76 4.00 10.43 4.83
C VAL A 76 4.76 11.63 5.39
N SER A 77 4.48 12.84 4.90
CA SER A 77 5.11 14.06 5.42
C SER A 77 4.74 14.36 6.88
N LEU A 78 3.56 13.92 7.30
CA LEU A 78 3.01 14.13 8.66
C LEU A 78 3.36 13.00 9.64
N ALA A 79 3.80 11.86 9.12
CA ALA A 79 4.06 10.66 9.92
C ALA A 79 5.23 10.83 10.89
N GLN A 80 5.09 10.27 12.10
CA GLN A 80 6.10 10.36 13.16
C GLN A 80 7.03 9.14 13.17
N SER A 81 6.53 7.95 12.82
CA SER A 81 7.36 6.74 12.79
C SER A 81 8.35 6.75 11.63
N SER A 82 9.45 6.03 11.82
CA SER A 82 10.36 5.67 10.73
C SER A 82 9.80 4.55 9.85
N ARG A 83 8.80 3.80 10.32
CA ARG A 83 8.12 2.74 9.59
C ARG A 83 6.74 3.21 9.12
N ILE A 84 6.55 3.29 7.82
CA ILE A 84 5.30 3.75 7.20
C ILE A 84 4.56 2.59 6.57
N CYS A 85 3.24 2.60 6.72
CA CYS A 85 2.31 1.76 5.98
C CYS A 85 1.29 2.64 5.25
N LEU A 86 1.35 2.70 3.91
CA LEU A 86 0.25 3.22 3.11
C LEU A 86 -0.78 2.11 2.97
N CYS A 87 -2.03 2.39 3.24
CA CYS A 87 -3.08 1.40 3.28
C CYS A 87 -4.36 1.94 2.64
N ASN A 88 -5.03 1.11 1.83
CA ASN A 88 -6.37 1.42 1.37
C ASN A 88 -7.37 1.33 2.53
N ASP A 89 -8.50 2.01 2.38
CA ASP A 89 -9.58 2.06 3.36
C ASP A 89 -10.56 0.88 3.29
N ASP A 90 -10.40 0.00 2.29
CA ASP A 90 -11.27 -1.15 2.01
C ASP A 90 -10.65 -2.53 2.30
N ILE A 91 -9.55 -2.58 3.05
CA ILE A 91 -8.80 -3.81 3.30
C ILE A 91 -8.85 -4.22 4.78
N LEU A 92 -9.06 -5.51 5.01
CA LEU A 92 -8.81 -6.18 6.30
C LEU A 92 -7.69 -7.19 6.13
N PHE A 93 -6.91 -7.43 7.18
CA PHE A 93 -5.79 -8.37 7.15
C PHE A 93 -5.67 -9.14 8.48
N ALA A 94 -4.95 -10.25 8.43
CA ALA A 94 -4.73 -11.08 9.60
C ALA A 94 -3.87 -10.37 10.68
N ASP A 95 -4.17 -10.60 11.95
CA ASP A 95 -3.56 -9.94 13.11
C ASP A 95 -2.03 -10.12 13.17
N ASN A 96 -1.52 -11.24 12.64
CA ASN A 96 -0.09 -11.54 12.62
C ASN A 96 0.72 -10.72 11.59
N LEU A 97 0.07 -9.95 10.72
CA LEU A 97 0.75 -9.11 9.73
C LEU A 97 1.50 -7.94 10.39
N LEU A 98 0.89 -7.26 11.34
CA LEU A 98 1.51 -6.08 11.98
C LEU A 98 2.77 -6.41 12.78
N PRO A 99 2.78 -7.44 13.64
CA PRO A 99 4.00 -7.93 14.28
C PRO A 99 5.09 -8.34 13.28
N PHE A 100 4.71 -8.98 12.17
CA PHE A 100 5.66 -9.33 11.11
C PHE A 100 6.28 -8.08 10.48
N ILE A 101 5.47 -7.09 10.07
CA ILE A 101 5.95 -5.82 9.50
C ILE A 101 6.89 -5.09 10.46
N ARG A 102 6.49 -4.99 11.74
CA ARG A 102 7.27 -4.30 12.77
C ARG A 102 8.62 -4.95 13.00
N ASN A 103 8.68 -6.28 13.07
CA ASN A 103 9.89 -7.01 13.45
C ASN A 103 10.79 -7.38 12.27
N THR A 104 10.38 -7.07 11.03
CA THR A 104 11.15 -7.42 9.84
C THR A 104 11.95 -6.23 9.30
N ARG A 105 13.19 -6.51 8.81
CA ARG A 105 13.97 -5.51 8.09
C ARG A 105 13.43 -5.34 6.68
N ILE A 106 12.89 -4.16 6.38
CA ILE A 106 12.42 -3.80 5.04
C ILE A 106 13.52 -3.02 4.32
N LYS A 107 13.94 -3.55 3.16
CA LYS A 107 14.83 -2.88 2.23
C LYS A 107 13.99 -2.43 1.03
N GLY A 108 13.98 -1.14 0.72
CA GLY A 108 13.13 -0.59 -0.33
C GLY A 108 11.66 -0.56 0.09
N ILE A 109 10.77 -1.11 -0.71
CA ILE A 109 9.33 -1.12 -0.48
C ILE A 109 8.75 -2.53 -0.60
N ALA A 110 7.72 -2.85 0.16
CA ALA A 110 6.99 -4.10 0.07
C ALA A 110 5.49 -3.86 -0.02
N GLY A 111 4.82 -4.63 -0.86
CA GLY A 111 3.37 -4.68 -0.98
C GLY A 111 2.86 -6.11 -0.82
N LEU A 112 1.58 -6.32 -1.09
CA LEU A 112 0.93 -7.63 -0.92
C LEU A 112 1.17 -8.54 -2.12
N HIS A 113 1.36 -9.84 -1.85
CA HIS A 113 1.38 -10.85 -2.91
C HIS A 113 -0.05 -11.15 -3.38
N PRO A 114 -0.29 -11.43 -4.68
CA PRO A 114 -1.62 -11.73 -5.19
C PRO A 114 -2.32 -12.89 -4.46
N ASP A 115 -1.60 -13.92 -4.06
CA ASP A 115 -2.15 -15.07 -3.31
C ASP A 115 -2.77 -14.66 -1.97
N SER A 116 -2.39 -13.51 -1.41
CA SER A 116 -2.92 -13.01 -0.14
C SER A 116 -4.43 -12.79 -0.18
N TYR A 117 -4.99 -12.50 -1.34
CA TYR A 117 -6.43 -12.25 -1.55
C TYR A 117 -7.26 -13.51 -1.71
N SER A 118 -6.61 -14.65 -1.88
CA SER A 118 -7.26 -15.95 -2.03
C SER A 118 -7.29 -16.77 -0.74
N THR A 119 -6.63 -16.27 0.31
CA THR A 119 -6.54 -16.94 1.61
C THR A 119 -7.52 -16.29 2.59
N PRO A 120 -8.50 -17.02 3.16
CA PRO A 120 -9.34 -16.48 4.21
C PRO A 120 -8.52 -16.03 5.42
N ILE A 121 -8.92 -14.92 6.06
CA ILE A 121 -8.20 -14.38 7.23
C ILE A 121 -8.16 -15.42 8.38
N ALA A 122 -9.23 -16.19 8.55
CA ALA A 122 -9.29 -17.25 9.56
C ALA A 122 -8.26 -18.38 9.33
N ASP A 123 -7.82 -18.57 8.09
CA ASP A 123 -6.85 -19.60 7.69
C ASP A 123 -5.43 -19.03 7.53
N ALA A 124 -5.20 -17.81 8.04
CA ALA A 124 -3.93 -17.10 7.88
C ALA A 124 -2.77 -17.88 8.52
N SER A 125 -1.82 -18.29 7.70
CA SER A 125 -0.52 -18.76 8.17
C SER A 125 0.35 -17.58 8.61
N HIS A 126 1.56 -17.87 9.13
CA HIS A 126 2.53 -16.82 9.44
C HIS A 126 2.92 -16.07 8.14
N PRO A 127 2.93 -14.73 8.14
CA PRO A 127 3.33 -13.96 6.96
C PRO A 127 4.77 -14.30 6.54
N GLU A 128 5.01 -14.33 5.23
CA GLU A 128 6.32 -14.65 4.67
C GLU A 128 6.70 -13.75 3.50
N TRP A 129 7.99 -13.62 3.27
CA TRP A 129 8.50 -12.93 2.08
C TRP A 129 8.33 -13.80 0.84
N SER A 130 7.67 -13.26 -0.18
CA SER A 130 7.66 -13.91 -1.49
C SER A 130 9.00 -13.75 -2.21
N LYS A 131 9.45 -14.83 -2.87
CA LYS A 131 10.59 -14.79 -3.80
C LYS A 131 10.22 -14.12 -5.12
N GLU A 132 8.93 -14.08 -5.44
CA GLU A 132 8.38 -13.46 -6.64
C GLU A 132 7.71 -12.14 -6.29
N VAL A 133 8.00 -11.11 -7.09
CA VAL A 133 7.37 -9.80 -6.96
C VAL A 133 6.52 -9.57 -8.19
N HIS A 134 5.22 -9.54 -7.99
CA HIS A 134 4.26 -9.15 -8.99
C HIS A 134 3.68 -7.80 -8.60
N ILE A 135 4.13 -6.73 -9.24
CA ILE A 135 3.50 -5.41 -9.12
C ILE A 135 2.24 -5.48 -9.97
N THR A 136 1.18 -6.00 -9.35
CA THR A 136 -0.13 -6.20 -9.97
C THR A 136 -1.11 -5.17 -9.39
N SER A 137 -2.33 -5.15 -9.91
CA SER A 137 -3.39 -4.23 -9.49
C SER A 137 -3.64 -4.18 -7.97
N ASN A 138 -3.35 -5.26 -7.24
CA ASN A 138 -3.62 -5.33 -5.80
C ASN A 138 -2.36 -5.22 -4.92
N TRP A 139 -1.17 -5.14 -5.52
CA TRP A 139 0.08 -5.03 -4.77
C TRP A 139 0.11 -3.76 -3.90
N GLY A 140 -0.43 -2.66 -4.42
CA GLY A 140 -0.46 -1.34 -3.78
C GLY A 140 -1.52 -1.14 -2.70
N SER A 141 -2.40 -2.12 -2.43
CA SER A 141 -3.46 -1.95 -1.41
C SER A 141 -2.91 -1.79 0.00
N LEU A 142 -1.71 -2.31 0.26
CA LEU A 142 -0.93 -2.09 1.47
C LEU A 142 0.54 -2.06 1.09
N LEU A 143 1.20 -0.93 1.33
CA LEU A 143 2.61 -0.71 1.04
C LEU A 143 3.37 -0.37 2.31
N VAL A 144 4.50 -1.03 2.55
CA VAL A 144 5.30 -0.79 3.74
C VAL A 144 6.75 -0.50 3.39
N PHE A 145 7.34 0.51 4.06
CA PHE A 145 8.71 0.97 3.83
C PHE A 145 9.25 1.77 5.01
N ASN A 146 10.52 2.13 4.94
CA ASN A 146 11.10 3.10 5.87
C ASN A 146 10.96 4.52 5.30
N ARG A 147 10.54 5.48 6.13
CA ARG A 147 10.22 6.85 5.73
C ARG A 147 11.38 7.57 5.03
N ASP A 148 12.62 7.33 5.47
CA ASP A 148 13.84 7.89 4.87
C ASP A 148 14.08 7.46 3.42
N ARG A 149 13.36 6.44 2.97
CA ARG A 149 13.42 5.92 1.60
C ARG A 149 12.31 6.43 0.70
N TYR A 150 11.37 7.17 1.26
CA TYR A 150 10.19 7.59 0.51
C TYR A 150 10.56 8.51 -0.66
N ALA A 151 10.07 8.16 -1.84
CA ALA A 151 10.16 8.95 -3.06
C ALA A 151 8.77 9.56 -3.34
N PRO A 152 8.55 10.85 -3.13
CA PRO A 152 7.23 11.46 -3.36
C PRO A 152 6.70 11.16 -4.75
N ILE A 153 5.42 10.80 -4.82
CA ILE A 153 4.74 10.52 -6.09
C ILE A 153 4.49 11.85 -6.79
N PRO A 154 4.71 11.95 -8.13
CA PRO A 154 4.39 13.16 -8.87
C PRO A 154 2.94 13.61 -8.64
N GLU A 155 2.73 14.88 -8.28
CA GLU A 155 1.41 15.42 -7.93
C GLU A 155 0.43 15.41 -9.11
N THR A 156 0.93 15.28 -10.33
CA THR A 156 0.13 15.13 -11.55
C THR A 156 -0.58 13.80 -11.62
N MET A 157 -0.02 12.72 -11.05
CA MET A 157 -0.68 11.41 -10.91
C MET A 157 -1.59 11.42 -9.67
N LYS A 158 -2.89 11.20 -9.88
CA LYS A 158 -3.89 11.38 -8.81
C LYS A 158 -4.25 10.08 -8.08
N ILE A 159 -4.51 8.99 -8.80
CA ILE A 159 -5.01 7.74 -8.22
C ILE A 159 -4.12 6.56 -8.61
N TRP A 160 -3.88 6.39 -9.91
CA TRP A 160 -3.25 5.20 -10.48
C TRP A 160 -1.73 5.35 -10.58
N TRP A 161 -1.05 4.19 -10.62
CA TRP A 161 0.40 4.08 -10.87
C TRP A 161 1.30 4.65 -9.77
N GLY A 162 0.75 5.16 -8.67
CA GLY A 162 1.55 5.61 -7.52
C GLY A 162 2.36 4.47 -6.91
N ASP A 163 1.78 3.30 -6.78
CA ASP A 163 2.44 2.08 -6.33
C ASP A 163 3.57 1.63 -7.28
N ALA A 164 3.33 1.70 -8.59
CA ALA A 164 4.34 1.39 -9.60
C ALA A 164 5.50 2.41 -9.59
N TRP A 165 5.19 3.71 -9.39
CA TRP A 165 6.19 4.74 -9.16
C TRP A 165 7.05 4.42 -7.94
N LEU A 166 6.43 4.17 -6.79
CA LEU A 166 7.14 3.82 -5.56
C LEU A 166 8.00 2.57 -5.72
N ALA A 167 7.48 1.53 -6.41
CA ALA A 167 8.25 0.33 -6.69
C ALA A 167 9.46 0.56 -7.59
N GLN A 168 9.36 1.53 -8.49
CA GLN A 168 10.45 1.92 -9.39
C GLN A 168 11.54 2.72 -8.66
N GLU A 169 11.15 3.68 -7.82
CA GLU A 169 12.06 4.59 -7.14
C GLU A 169 12.66 4.01 -5.85
N MET A 170 11.90 3.19 -5.13
CA MET A 170 12.28 2.66 -3.81
C MET A 170 12.77 1.21 -3.87
N LYS A 171 13.56 0.86 -4.87
CA LYS A 171 14.11 -0.49 -5.05
C LYS A 171 14.91 -0.98 -3.82
N PRO A 172 14.86 -2.30 -3.52
CA PRO A 172 14.11 -3.35 -4.19
C PRO A 172 12.62 -3.35 -3.79
N ALA A 173 11.74 -3.61 -4.76
CA ALA A 173 10.35 -3.93 -4.47
C ALA A 173 10.24 -5.40 -4.04
N ARG A 174 9.34 -5.69 -3.09
CA ARG A 174 9.10 -7.02 -2.51
C ARG A 174 7.61 -7.29 -2.37
N ALA A 175 7.26 -8.54 -2.08
CA ALA A 175 5.89 -8.89 -1.76
C ALA A 175 5.82 -9.74 -0.49
N ILE A 176 4.75 -9.55 0.28
CA ILE A 176 4.43 -10.29 1.50
C ILE A 176 3.24 -11.19 1.18
N LYS A 177 3.38 -12.50 1.42
CA LYS A 177 2.25 -13.43 1.47
C LYS A 177 1.67 -13.42 2.86
N THR A 178 0.36 -13.20 2.95
CA THR A 178 -0.44 -13.19 4.17
C THR A 178 -1.88 -13.51 3.80
N ALA A 179 -2.85 -13.26 4.68
CA ALA A 179 -4.26 -13.32 4.34
C ALA A 179 -4.88 -11.92 4.44
N VAL A 180 -5.58 -11.51 3.40
CA VAL A 180 -6.28 -10.22 3.33
C VAL A 180 -7.66 -10.40 2.72
N SER A 181 -8.56 -9.49 3.05
CA SER A 181 -9.92 -9.44 2.51
C SER A 181 -10.27 -8.01 2.11
N THR A 182 -10.91 -7.86 0.98
CA THR A 182 -11.47 -6.59 0.46
C THR A 182 -12.94 -6.79 0.10
N PRO A 183 -13.81 -7.05 1.12
CA PRO A 183 -15.18 -7.52 0.87
C PRO A 183 -16.05 -6.51 0.10
N HIS A 184 -15.71 -5.23 0.18
CA HIS A 184 -16.46 -4.14 -0.45
C HIS A 184 -15.52 -3.15 -1.13
N SER A 185 -14.70 -3.65 -2.07
CA SER A 185 -13.84 -2.76 -2.86
C SER A 185 -14.67 -1.87 -3.78
N VAL A 186 -14.82 -0.60 -3.40
CA VAL A 186 -15.70 0.38 -4.08
C VAL A 186 -14.94 1.57 -4.67
N SER A 187 -13.62 1.61 -4.54
CA SER A 187 -12.96 2.91 -4.64
C SER A 187 -12.58 3.35 -6.06
N ALA A 188 -11.53 2.80 -6.59
CA ALA A 188 -10.93 3.36 -7.81
C ALA A 188 -11.58 2.87 -9.10
N GLY A 189 -12.38 1.79 -9.03
CA GLY A 189 -13.11 1.22 -10.17
C GLY A 189 -14.40 1.93 -10.53
N SER A 190 -14.82 2.98 -9.79
CA SER A 190 -16.04 3.70 -10.12
C SER A 190 -15.87 4.52 -11.39
N GLN A 191 -16.91 4.55 -12.23
CA GLN A 191 -16.90 5.25 -13.53
C GLN A 191 -16.57 6.75 -13.42
N GLU A 192 -16.82 7.37 -12.28
CA GLU A 192 -16.50 8.77 -12.02
C GLU A 192 -15.01 9.08 -12.13
N PHE A 193 -14.12 8.09 -11.90
CA PHE A 193 -12.67 8.26 -11.97
C PHE A 193 -12.06 7.88 -13.33
N ASN A 194 -12.86 7.45 -14.31
CA ASN A 194 -12.36 7.07 -15.64
C ASN A 194 -11.48 8.14 -16.33
N PRO A 195 -11.84 9.45 -16.29
CA PRO A 195 -10.98 10.49 -16.87
C PRO A 195 -9.60 10.56 -16.20
N ILE A 196 -9.58 10.43 -14.87
CA ILE A 196 -8.33 10.45 -14.07
C ILE A 196 -7.50 9.22 -14.39
N THR A 197 -8.13 8.04 -14.46
CA THR A 197 -7.46 6.78 -14.82
C THR A 197 -6.77 6.88 -16.19
N THR A 198 -7.45 7.51 -17.14
CA THR A 198 -6.91 7.69 -18.49
C THR A 198 -5.69 8.59 -18.48
N GLU A 199 -5.77 9.74 -17.79
CA GLU A 199 -4.67 10.70 -17.69
C GLU A 199 -3.49 10.15 -16.88
N ASP A 200 -3.72 9.57 -15.71
CA ASP A 200 -2.66 8.94 -14.90
C ASP A 200 -1.94 7.85 -15.70
N THR A 201 -2.69 7.07 -16.51
CA THR A 201 -2.09 6.02 -17.36
C THR A 201 -1.25 6.60 -18.48
N ARG A 202 -1.68 7.71 -19.08
CA ARG A 202 -0.90 8.44 -20.09
C ARG A 202 0.40 8.96 -19.49
N LEU A 203 0.30 9.71 -18.36
CA LEU A 203 1.45 10.26 -17.65
C LEU A 203 2.46 9.17 -17.26
N TRP A 204 1.97 8.05 -16.70
CA TRP A 204 2.83 6.93 -16.35
C TRP A 204 3.61 6.41 -17.56
N LYS A 205 2.93 6.15 -18.68
CA LYS A 205 3.55 5.55 -19.87
C LYS A 205 4.53 6.48 -20.58
N GLU A 206 4.19 7.76 -20.67
CA GLU A 206 4.92 8.73 -21.50
C GLU A 206 5.98 9.48 -20.73
N GLU A 207 5.76 9.77 -19.44
CA GLU A 207 6.63 10.66 -18.69
C GLU A 207 7.42 9.95 -17.58
N TYR A 208 6.81 8.98 -16.87
CA TYR A 208 7.38 8.47 -15.63
C TYR A 208 7.93 7.06 -15.69
N LYS A 209 7.39 6.20 -16.54
CA LYS A 209 7.85 4.81 -16.64
C LYS A 209 9.26 4.74 -17.22
N GLN A 210 10.21 4.35 -16.38
CA GLN A 210 11.58 4.14 -16.84
C GLN A 210 11.66 2.94 -17.78
N ALA A 211 12.47 3.09 -18.85
CA ALA A 211 12.78 1.95 -19.70
C ALA A 211 13.55 0.89 -18.86
N PRO A 212 13.24 -0.41 -19.00
CA PRO A 212 13.98 -1.44 -18.30
C PRO A 212 15.47 -1.36 -18.66
N SER A 213 16.33 -1.45 -17.65
CA SER A 213 17.79 -1.46 -17.83
C SER A 213 18.23 -2.62 -18.73
N LEU A 214 19.42 -2.53 -19.29
CA LEU A 214 19.99 -3.63 -20.10
C LEU A 214 20.03 -4.96 -19.31
N SER A 215 20.37 -4.91 -18.03
CA SER A 215 20.38 -6.08 -17.15
C SER A 215 18.98 -6.67 -16.95
N GLU A 216 17.96 -5.83 -16.74
CA GLU A 216 16.57 -6.28 -16.60
C GLU A 216 16.02 -6.89 -17.90
N ARG A 217 16.38 -6.32 -19.05
CA ARG A 217 16.05 -6.90 -20.38
C ARG A 217 16.69 -8.26 -20.56
N THR A 218 17.96 -8.42 -20.20
CA THR A 218 18.69 -9.68 -20.30
C THR A 218 18.06 -10.75 -19.38
N ILE A 219 17.75 -10.39 -18.14
CA ILE A 219 17.10 -11.30 -17.17
C ILE A 219 15.70 -11.70 -17.66
N ALA A 220 14.91 -10.76 -18.19
CA ALA A 220 13.59 -11.04 -18.75
C ALA A 220 13.67 -12.00 -19.95
N THR A 221 14.65 -11.80 -20.82
CA THR A 221 14.89 -12.68 -21.97
C THR A 221 15.29 -14.09 -21.53
N LEU A 222 16.20 -14.21 -20.55
CA LEU A 222 16.62 -15.50 -20.00
C LEU A 222 15.47 -16.24 -19.31
N ARG A 223 14.62 -15.54 -18.56
CA ARG A 223 13.41 -16.11 -17.94
C ARG A 223 12.41 -16.59 -18.98
N SER A 224 12.20 -15.83 -20.06
CA SER A 224 11.35 -16.22 -21.18
C SER A 224 11.86 -17.47 -21.89
N LEU A 225 13.16 -17.53 -22.16
CA LEU A 225 13.81 -18.71 -22.76
C LEU A 225 13.69 -19.95 -21.85
N ARG A 226 13.92 -19.78 -20.55
CA ARG A 226 13.77 -20.87 -19.58
C ARG A 226 12.34 -21.41 -19.51
N ARG A 227 11.32 -20.54 -19.54
CA ARG A 227 9.91 -20.97 -19.59
C ARG A 227 9.60 -21.76 -20.87
N LYS A 228 10.12 -21.33 -22.02
CA LYS A 228 9.96 -22.05 -23.30
C LYS A 228 10.64 -23.42 -23.31
N LEU A 229 11.76 -23.55 -22.59
CA LEU A 229 12.51 -24.81 -22.50
C LEU A 229 11.93 -25.79 -21.46
N MET A 230 11.23 -25.30 -20.45
CA MET A 230 10.64 -26.11 -19.37
C MET A 230 9.13 -26.33 -19.54
N GLY A 231 8.50 -25.74 -20.54
CA GLY A 231 7.06 -25.82 -20.82
C GLY A 231 6.69 -26.73 -21.98
N ASN A 232 7.47 -27.81 -22.17
CA ASN A 232 7.11 -28.98 -22.97
C ASN A 232 7.02 -30.18 -22.04
#